data_0f2746362c3b6639ab69768b6be37c46
#
_entry.id   0f2746362c3b6639ab69768b6be37c46
#
_cell.length_a   1.000
_cell.length_b   1.000
_cell.length_c   1.000
_cell.angle_alpha   90.00
_cell.angle_beta   90.00
_cell.angle_gamma   90.00
#
_symmetry.space_group_name_H-M   'P 1'
#
loop_
_entity.id
_entity.type
_entity.pdbx_description
1 polymer ?
#
loop_
_entity_poly.entity_id
_entity_poly.type
_entity_poly.pdbx_seq_one_letter_code
_entity_poly.pdbx_strand_id
1 'polypeptide(L)'
;MALEIEIAQEPTPAPPAVAPLVVAPSALEPKVRHQRAVIDRRALSAEVADAWQTAESHDTFGARLRDLLKTALKAGRAEVKRRFLADNDGAAAVRANAFLIDQVIRLTHEAATERVFQAANRSDGERIAVVAVGGYGRGEMAPFSDVDLLFLYPYKQTPWVEQVIEFTLYLLWDLGLKLGHSARSIDECMRQAKADTTISTAMLEARFIIGDDDLYREMRGRYGRDIVAGRAAEFVDAKLAESDQRHARLGDSRYVVEPNVKDGKGGLRDLHTLQWIAKFAYQVEDMAALVARGVLDPSEARRFAKAQRHLWSTRCHLHYLVGRAEERLTFDVQAEIAARMGYTDHAGTAAVERFMKHYHLTAKDVGDLTRILCAAVESEHRRRPRLRFFTMLGRNRDLEGFPLDGDRLSIADGDSL
;
A
#
# COMPACT_ATOMS: atom_id res chain seq x y z
N MET A 1 -47.70 -5.67 49.45
CA MET A 1 -47.56 -6.52 48.29
C MET A 1 -47.09 -5.64 47.21
N ALA A 2 -45.78 -5.58 46.99
CA ALA A 2 -45.12 -4.88 45.87
C ALA A 2 -44.84 -5.91 44.81
N LEU A 3 -45.35 -5.68 43.58
CA LEU A 3 -45.08 -6.49 42.40
C LEU A 3 -43.74 -5.99 41.82
N GLU A 4 -42.69 -6.80 41.92
CA GLU A 4 -41.46 -6.65 41.15
C GLU A 4 -41.75 -7.06 39.71
N ILE A 5 -41.61 -6.13 38.78
CA ILE A 5 -41.62 -6.40 37.34
C ILE A 5 -40.18 -6.71 36.93
N GLU A 6 -39.92 -7.98 36.68
CA GLU A 6 -38.67 -8.49 36.11
C GLU A 6 -38.66 -8.16 34.62
N ILE A 7 -37.87 -7.15 34.21
CA ILE A 7 -37.64 -6.80 32.79
C ILE A 7 -36.62 -7.79 32.24
N ALA A 8 -37.09 -8.75 31.46
CA ALA A 8 -36.24 -9.65 30.71
C ALA A 8 -35.39 -8.85 29.66
N GLN A 9 -34.10 -8.80 29.85
CA GLN A 9 -33.17 -8.26 28.87
C GLN A 9 -33.07 -9.23 27.68
N GLU A 10 -33.51 -8.80 26.51
CA GLU A 10 -33.25 -9.53 25.26
C GLU A 10 -31.74 -9.68 25.04
N PRO A 11 -31.27 -10.86 24.60
CA PRO A 11 -29.86 -11.07 24.33
C PRO A 11 -29.43 -10.24 23.09
N THR A 12 -28.47 -9.36 23.31
CA THR A 12 -27.82 -8.59 22.23
C THR A 12 -27.31 -9.54 21.14
N PRO A 13 -27.62 -9.34 19.85
CA PRO A 13 -27.18 -10.21 18.80
C PRO A 13 -25.64 -10.25 18.74
N ALA A 14 -25.08 -11.45 18.63
CA ALA A 14 -23.66 -11.65 18.48
C ALA A 14 -23.16 -10.90 17.23
N PRO A 15 -21.99 -10.26 17.28
CA PRO A 15 -21.44 -9.57 16.13
C PRO A 15 -21.22 -10.58 14.98
N PRO A 16 -21.48 -10.18 13.71
CA PRO A 16 -21.32 -11.08 12.57
C PRO A 16 -19.89 -11.65 12.55
N ALA A 17 -19.78 -12.94 12.35
CA ALA A 17 -18.49 -13.61 12.17
C ALA A 17 -17.72 -12.94 11.04
N VAL A 18 -16.54 -12.41 11.34
CA VAL A 18 -15.67 -11.76 10.36
C VAL A 18 -15.23 -12.83 9.37
N ALA A 19 -15.71 -12.73 8.15
CA ALA A 19 -15.27 -13.62 7.06
C ALA A 19 -13.74 -13.45 6.86
N PRO A 20 -12.99 -14.54 6.63
CA PRO A 20 -11.55 -14.45 6.37
C PRO A 20 -11.31 -13.59 5.13
N LEU A 21 -10.21 -12.82 5.15
CA LEU A 21 -9.71 -12.05 4.00
C LEU A 21 -9.37 -13.00 2.83
N VAL A 22 -10.36 -13.44 2.11
CA VAL A 22 -10.19 -14.22 0.88
C VAL A 22 -10.33 -13.26 -0.29
N VAL A 23 -9.21 -12.64 -0.68
CA VAL A 23 -9.16 -11.83 -1.89
C VAL A 23 -8.86 -12.75 -3.06
N ALA A 24 -9.72 -12.75 -4.07
CA ALA A 24 -9.44 -13.44 -5.31
C ALA A 24 -8.19 -12.80 -5.96
N PRO A 25 -7.16 -13.57 -6.39
CA PRO A 25 -5.90 -13.05 -6.91
C PRO A 25 -6.05 -12.06 -8.06
N SER A 26 -7.05 -12.24 -8.91
CA SER A 26 -7.34 -11.38 -10.06
C SER A 26 -7.90 -10.00 -9.67
N ALA A 27 -8.40 -9.81 -8.45
CA ALA A 27 -9.00 -8.54 -8.00
C ALA A 27 -7.94 -7.47 -7.69
N LEU A 28 -6.69 -7.85 -7.49
CA LEU A 28 -5.59 -6.97 -7.07
C LEU A 28 -4.69 -6.50 -8.22
N GLU A 29 -4.93 -6.95 -9.46
CA GLU A 29 -4.16 -6.45 -10.60
C GLU A 29 -4.41 -4.94 -10.81
N PRO A 30 -3.35 -4.14 -11.05
CA PRO A 30 -3.50 -2.73 -11.36
C PRO A 30 -4.37 -2.54 -12.60
N LYS A 31 -5.53 -1.91 -12.44
CA LYS A 31 -6.43 -1.61 -13.57
C LYS A 31 -5.82 -0.50 -14.42
N VAL A 32 -5.38 -0.81 -15.61
CA VAL A 32 -4.75 0.10 -16.56
C VAL A 32 -5.54 0.16 -17.86
N ARG A 33 -5.82 1.37 -18.35
CA ARG A 33 -6.45 1.55 -19.67
C ARG A 33 -5.44 1.27 -20.78
N HIS A 34 -5.90 0.66 -21.87
CA HIS A 34 -5.04 0.37 -23.03
C HIS A 34 -3.72 -0.31 -22.66
N GLN A 35 -3.79 -1.40 -21.92
CA GLN A 35 -2.64 -2.15 -21.38
C GLN A 35 -1.59 -2.49 -22.45
N ARG A 36 -2.03 -2.93 -23.64
CA ARG A 36 -1.12 -3.31 -24.74
C ARG A 36 -0.22 -2.18 -25.22
N ALA A 37 -0.65 -0.92 -25.10
CA ALA A 37 0.20 0.20 -25.47
C ALA A 37 1.26 0.48 -24.38
N VAL A 38 1.07 0.04 -23.13
CA VAL A 38 2.11 0.08 -22.09
C VAL A 38 3.09 -1.08 -22.29
N ILE A 39 2.56 -2.30 -22.46
CA ILE A 39 3.35 -3.49 -22.81
C ILE A 39 2.42 -4.54 -23.43
N ASP A 40 2.75 -5.01 -24.63
CA ASP A 40 2.06 -6.14 -25.25
C ASP A 40 2.74 -7.45 -24.84
N ARG A 41 2.31 -7.97 -23.67
CA ARG A 41 2.87 -9.21 -23.12
C ARG A 41 2.72 -10.38 -24.09
N ARG A 42 1.63 -10.44 -24.88
CA ARG A 42 1.41 -11.56 -25.79
C ARG A 42 2.43 -11.57 -26.92
N ALA A 43 2.67 -10.41 -27.52
CA ALA A 43 3.71 -10.28 -28.55
C ALA A 43 5.10 -10.58 -27.98
N LEU A 44 5.42 -9.99 -26.83
CA LEU A 44 6.71 -10.18 -26.17
C LEU A 44 6.94 -11.63 -25.72
N SER A 45 5.90 -12.35 -25.26
CA SER A 45 6.00 -13.78 -24.94
C SER A 45 6.31 -14.64 -26.17
N ALA A 46 5.79 -14.29 -27.35
CA ALA A 46 6.12 -14.97 -28.60
C ALA A 46 7.59 -14.72 -29.01
N GLU A 47 8.07 -13.48 -28.87
CA GLU A 47 9.48 -13.15 -29.12
C GLU A 47 10.43 -13.88 -28.15
N VAL A 48 10.06 -14.00 -26.88
CA VAL A 48 10.82 -14.78 -25.88
C VAL A 48 10.83 -16.28 -26.23
N ALA A 49 9.71 -16.83 -26.74
CA ALA A 49 9.64 -18.21 -27.17
C ALA A 49 10.54 -18.47 -28.39
N ASP A 50 10.55 -17.58 -29.39
CA ASP A 50 11.43 -17.65 -30.55
C ASP A 50 12.91 -17.53 -30.14
N ALA A 51 13.22 -16.58 -29.25
CA ALA A 51 14.57 -16.43 -28.70
C ALA A 51 15.09 -17.70 -28.01
N TRP A 52 14.20 -18.42 -27.31
CA TRP A 52 14.53 -19.71 -26.70
C TRP A 52 14.81 -20.80 -27.75
N GLN A 53 13.96 -20.93 -28.75
CA GLN A 53 14.10 -21.95 -29.80
C GLN A 53 15.35 -21.77 -30.65
N THR A 54 15.79 -20.52 -30.83
CA THR A 54 16.93 -20.16 -31.70
C THR A 54 18.22 -19.91 -30.93
N ALA A 55 18.22 -20.02 -29.61
CA ALA A 55 19.43 -19.84 -28.79
C ALA A 55 20.30 -21.11 -28.80
N GLU A 56 21.60 -20.91 -28.95
CA GLU A 56 22.60 -22.00 -28.93
C GLU A 56 22.93 -22.48 -27.50
N SER A 57 22.68 -21.64 -26.50
CA SER A 57 22.95 -21.92 -25.10
C SER A 57 22.01 -21.13 -24.18
N HIS A 58 21.96 -21.51 -22.90
CA HIS A 58 21.24 -20.75 -21.86
C HIS A 58 21.77 -19.33 -21.72
N ASP A 59 23.07 -19.11 -21.85
CA ASP A 59 23.67 -17.77 -21.77
C ASP A 59 23.22 -16.87 -22.93
N THR A 60 23.22 -17.44 -24.16
CA THR A 60 22.72 -16.73 -25.36
C THR A 60 21.24 -16.37 -25.20
N PHE A 61 20.43 -17.29 -24.68
CA PHE A 61 19.02 -17.02 -24.38
C PHE A 61 18.88 -15.93 -23.32
N GLY A 62 19.63 -15.99 -22.21
CA GLY A 62 19.62 -14.99 -21.14
C GLY A 62 19.93 -13.58 -21.65
N ALA A 63 20.95 -13.46 -22.54
CA ALA A 63 21.28 -12.18 -23.15
C ALA A 63 20.15 -11.63 -24.04
N ARG A 64 19.54 -12.48 -24.89
CA ARG A 64 18.40 -12.08 -25.74
C ARG A 64 17.17 -11.69 -24.92
N LEU A 65 16.84 -12.49 -23.90
CA LEU A 65 15.73 -12.21 -22.97
C LEU A 65 15.91 -10.84 -22.31
N ARG A 66 17.11 -10.57 -21.80
CA ARG A 66 17.44 -9.27 -21.19
C ARG A 66 17.21 -8.12 -22.17
N ASP A 67 17.68 -8.23 -23.41
CA ASP A 67 17.57 -7.16 -24.40
C ASP A 67 16.11 -6.91 -24.82
N LEU A 68 15.31 -7.96 -24.99
CA LEU A 68 13.87 -7.89 -25.25
C LEU A 68 13.15 -7.18 -24.10
N LEU A 69 13.36 -7.63 -22.86
CA LEU A 69 12.72 -7.03 -21.68
C LEU A 69 13.17 -5.58 -21.44
N LYS A 70 14.44 -5.26 -21.67
CA LYS A 70 14.99 -3.90 -21.56
C LYS A 70 14.34 -2.95 -22.54
N THR A 71 14.16 -3.40 -23.78
CA THR A 71 13.50 -2.63 -24.84
C THR A 71 12.04 -2.38 -24.49
N ALA A 72 11.30 -3.42 -24.08
CA ALA A 72 9.91 -3.34 -23.68
C ALA A 72 9.72 -2.43 -22.46
N LEU A 73 10.58 -2.58 -21.45
CA LEU A 73 10.54 -1.74 -20.23
C LEU A 73 10.78 -0.27 -20.54
N LYS A 74 11.75 0.04 -21.41
CA LYS A 74 12.04 1.42 -21.87
C LYS A 74 10.84 2.02 -22.61
N ALA A 75 10.26 1.29 -23.53
CA ALA A 75 9.08 1.72 -24.31
C ALA A 75 7.87 1.93 -23.39
N GLY A 76 7.60 0.98 -22.49
CA GLY A 76 6.50 1.07 -21.55
C GLY A 76 6.61 2.27 -20.59
N ARG A 77 7.80 2.53 -20.04
CA ARG A 77 8.07 3.71 -19.22
C ARG A 77 7.86 5.02 -20.00
N ALA A 78 8.27 5.07 -21.25
CA ALA A 78 8.04 6.23 -22.11
C ALA A 78 6.56 6.48 -22.36
N GLU A 79 5.77 5.42 -22.60
CA GLU A 79 4.32 5.52 -22.78
C GLU A 79 3.60 5.96 -21.50
N VAL A 80 3.96 5.41 -20.32
CA VAL A 80 3.40 5.86 -19.04
C VAL A 80 3.69 7.34 -18.80
N LYS A 81 4.95 7.78 -19.05
CA LYS A 81 5.33 9.20 -18.93
C LYS A 81 4.52 10.07 -19.88
N ARG A 82 4.39 9.67 -21.16
CA ARG A 82 3.63 10.39 -22.18
C ARG A 82 2.17 10.60 -21.75
N ARG A 83 1.51 9.56 -21.26
CA ARG A 83 0.12 9.63 -20.76
C ARG A 83 0.02 10.58 -19.58
N PHE A 84 0.87 10.40 -18.59
CA PHE A 84 0.87 11.25 -17.40
C PHE A 84 1.05 12.73 -17.73
N LEU A 85 1.96 13.07 -18.64
CA LEU A 85 2.16 14.47 -19.06
C LEU A 85 0.99 15.04 -19.86
N ALA A 86 0.12 14.19 -20.42
CA ALA A 86 -1.06 14.61 -21.16
C ALA A 86 -2.28 14.85 -20.25
N ASP A 87 -2.45 14.04 -19.18
CA ASP A 87 -3.67 14.05 -18.35
C ASP A 87 -3.44 14.46 -16.89
N ASN A 88 -2.17 14.56 -16.45
CA ASN A 88 -1.77 14.83 -15.07
C ASN A 88 -2.35 13.83 -14.03
N ASP A 89 -2.77 12.62 -14.44
CA ASP A 89 -3.29 11.60 -13.52
C ASP A 89 -2.15 10.77 -12.91
N GLY A 90 -1.58 11.26 -11.81
CA GLY A 90 -0.52 10.57 -11.06
C GLY A 90 -0.96 9.21 -10.53
N ALA A 91 -2.24 9.06 -10.15
CA ALA A 91 -2.76 7.78 -9.67
C ALA A 91 -2.86 6.74 -10.81
N ALA A 92 -3.19 7.14 -12.03
CA ALA A 92 -3.15 6.26 -13.19
C ALA A 92 -1.69 5.90 -13.57
N ALA A 93 -0.77 6.87 -13.49
CA ALA A 93 0.64 6.67 -13.80
C ALA A 93 1.31 5.64 -12.87
N VAL A 94 1.09 5.73 -11.55
CA VAL A 94 1.69 4.78 -10.60
C VAL A 94 1.14 3.37 -10.75
N ARG A 95 -0.14 3.21 -11.09
CA ARG A 95 -0.74 1.90 -11.43
C ARG A 95 -0.18 1.34 -12.74
N ALA A 96 0.01 2.19 -13.75
CA ALA A 96 0.57 1.77 -15.03
C ALA A 96 2.04 1.33 -14.90
N ASN A 97 2.84 2.01 -14.06
CA ASN A 97 4.19 1.57 -13.73
C ASN A 97 4.19 0.21 -13.01
N ALA A 98 3.32 0.01 -12.01
CA ALA A 98 3.21 -1.27 -11.33
C ALA A 98 2.81 -2.40 -12.29
N PHE A 99 1.82 -2.16 -13.16
CA PHE A 99 1.41 -3.10 -14.20
C PHE A 99 2.57 -3.48 -15.15
N LEU A 100 3.34 -2.48 -15.62
CA LEU A 100 4.49 -2.71 -16.50
C LEU A 100 5.52 -3.65 -15.84
N ILE A 101 5.85 -3.41 -14.58
CA ILE A 101 6.78 -4.24 -13.82
C ILE A 101 6.20 -5.65 -13.58
N ASP A 102 4.91 -5.78 -13.29
CA ASP A 102 4.24 -7.08 -13.18
C ASP A 102 4.46 -7.93 -14.43
N GLN A 103 4.29 -7.36 -15.63
CA GLN A 103 4.47 -8.11 -16.88
C GLN A 103 5.92 -8.53 -17.10
N VAL A 104 6.90 -7.67 -16.76
CA VAL A 104 8.32 -8.00 -16.83
C VAL A 104 8.66 -9.15 -15.89
N ILE A 105 8.19 -9.11 -14.63
CA ILE A 105 8.42 -10.17 -13.64
C ILE A 105 7.78 -11.48 -14.07
N ARG A 106 6.55 -11.44 -14.59
CA ARG A 106 5.85 -12.64 -15.10
C ARG A 106 6.64 -13.32 -16.21
N LEU A 107 7.10 -12.56 -17.22
CA LEU A 107 7.89 -13.11 -18.29
C LEU A 107 9.23 -13.65 -17.82
N THR A 108 9.89 -12.99 -16.88
CA THR A 108 11.11 -13.46 -16.25
C THR A 108 10.91 -14.80 -15.52
N HIS A 109 9.85 -14.89 -14.72
CA HIS A 109 9.52 -16.10 -13.97
C HIS A 109 9.16 -17.27 -14.91
N GLU A 110 8.35 -17.02 -15.94
CA GLU A 110 8.00 -18.01 -16.97
C GLU A 110 9.25 -18.50 -17.69
N ALA A 111 10.17 -17.60 -18.06
CA ALA A 111 11.44 -17.98 -18.66
C ALA A 111 12.28 -18.85 -17.72
N ALA A 112 12.37 -18.50 -16.44
CA ALA A 112 13.10 -19.28 -15.45
C ALA A 112 12.50 -20.68 -15.25
N THR A 113 11.18 -20.79 -15.03
CA THR A 113 10.54 -22.03 -14.58
C THR A 113 10.10 -22.96 -15.70
N GLU A 114 9.80 -22.44 -16.88
CA GLU A 114 9.29 -23.22 -18.01
C GLU A 114 10.38 -23.53 -19.06
N ARG A 115 11.51 -22.80 -19.05
CA ARG A 115 12.59 -22.98 -20.03
C ARG A 115 13.91 -23.33 -19.38
N VAL A 116 14.47 -22.43 -18.55
CA VAL A 116 15.85 -22.59 -18.06
C VAL A 116 15.95 -23.69 -16.99
N PHE A 117 15.06 -23.71 -16.00
CA PHE A 117 15.06 -24.64 -14.86
C PHE A 117 13.82 -25.54 -14.88
N GLN A 118 13.65 -26.31 -15.96
CA GLN A 118 12.54 -27.24 -16.05
C GLN A 118 12.71 -28.36 -15.02
N ALA A 119 11.75 -28.52 -14.14
CA ALA A 119 11.70 -29.65 -13.21
C ALA A 119 10.80 -30.74 -13.81
N ALA A 120 11.36 -31.89 -14.12
CA ALA A 120 10.65 -33.01 -14.72
C ALA A 120 9.57 -33.58 -13.78
N ASN A 121 9.83 -33.57 -12.46
CA ASN A 121 8.90 -33.98 -11.42
C ASN A 121 8.96 -32.97 -10.27
N ARG A 122 8.05 -32.02 -10.26
CA ARG A 122 7.96 -31.03 -9.18
C ARG A 122 7.42 -31.70 -7.92
N SER A 123 8.20 -31.67 -6.84
CA SER A 123 7.74 -32.00 -5.50
C SER A 123 7.07 -30.80 -4.82
N ASP A 124 6.40 -31.02 -3.69
CA ASP A 124 5.86 -29.93 -2.88
C ASP A 124 6.91 -28.90 -2.43
N GLY A 125 8.19 -29.30 -2.37
CA GLY A 125 9.30 -28.40 -2.04
C GLY A 125 9.70 -27.46 -3.19
N GLU A 126 9.27 -27.72 -4.42
CA GLU A 126 9.57 -26.93 -5.63
C GLU A 126 8.41 -26.05 -6.07
N ARG A 127 7.62 -25.60 -5.09
CA ARG A 127 6.57 -24.59 -5.28
C ARG A 127 7.12 -23.23 -4.91
N ILE A 128 6.82 -22.21 -5.70
CA ILE A 128 7.25 -20.84 -5.46
C ILE A 128 6.14 -19.87 -5.90
N ALA A 129 5.92 -18.82 -5.11
CA ALA A 129 5.09 -17.70 -5.51
C ALA A 129 5.89 -16.41 -5.44
N VAL A 130 5.76 -15.56 -6.46
CA VAL A 130 6.33 -14.21 -6.48
C VAL A 130 5.24 -13.24 -6.07
N VAL A 131 5.50 -12.48 -5.02
CA VAL A 131 4.55 -11.61 -4.35
C VAL A 131 5.13 -10.20 -4.28
N ALA A 132 4.37 -9.20 -4.72
CA ALA A 132 4.69 -7.79 -4.52
C ALA A 132 4.33 -7.39 -3.09
N VAL A 133 5.19 -6.60 -2.43
CA VAL A 133 4.96 -6.09 -1.08
C VAL A 133 5.17 -4.56 -1.03
N GLY A 134 4.81 -3.93 0.08
CA GLY A 134 4.99 -2.49 0.25
C GLY A 134 4.22 -1.65 -0.79
N GLY A 135 4.83 -0.57 -1.28
CA GLY A 135 4.23 0.29 -2.31
C GLY A 135 3.90 -0.45 -3.59
N TYR A 136 4.76 -1.36 -3.99
CA TYR A 136 4.54 -2.22 -5.15
C TYR A 136 3.39 -3.20 -4.92
N GLY A 137 3.24 -3.71 -3.70
CA GLY A 137 2.10 -4.54 -3.30
C GLY A 137 0.75 -3.83 -3.46
N ARG A 138 0.68 -2.53 -3.14
CA ARG A 138 -0.52 -1.71 -3.39
C ARG A 138 -0.84 -1.48 -4.87
N GLY A 139 0.06 -1.86 -5.77
CA GLY A 139 -0.04 -1.51 -7.19
C GLY A 139 0.27 -0.04 -7.46
N GLU A 140 1.05 0.62 -6.61
CA GLU A 140 1.37 2.04 -6.67
C GLU A 140 2.89 2.24 -6.73
N MET A 141 3.42 2.46 -7.93
CA MET A 141 4.84 2.70 -8.16
C MET A 141 5.07 4.07 -8.79
N ALA A 142 5.64 5.02 -8.04
CA ALA A 142 6.13 6.25 -8.64
C ALA A 142 7.26 5.95 -9.65
N PRO A 143 7.51 6.85 -10.62
CA PRO A 143 8.71 6.74 -11.44
C PRO A 143 9.95 6.61 -10.55
N PHE A 144 10.86 5.72 -10.91
CA PHE A 144 12.11 5.44 -10.17
C PHE A 144 11.96 4.84 -8.75
N SER A 145 10.76 4.42 -8.33
CA SER A 145 10.57 3.68 -7.07
C SER A 145 11.24 2.31 -7.13
N ASP A 146 11.61 1.82 -5.94
CA ASP A 146 12.11 0.45 -5.77
C ASP A 146 10.99 -0.57 -5.98
N VAL A 147 11.37 -1.79 -6.38
CA VAL A 147 10.47 -2.94 -6.56
C VAL A 147 10.68 -3.89 -5.39
N ASP A 148 9.69 -4.01 -4.51
CA ASP A 148 9.78 -4.86 -3.33
C ASP A 148 9.10 -6.22 -3.58
N LEU A 149 9.89 -7.31 -3.51
CA LEU A 149 9.46 -8.67 -3.79
C LEU A 149 9.60 -9.60 -2.58
N LEU A 150 8.61 -10.44 -2.41
CA LEU A 150 8.69 -11.61 -1.56
C LEU A 150 8.59 -12.86 -2.44
N PHE A 151 9.62 -13.70 -2.39
CA PHE A 151 9.60 -15.06 -2.92
C PHE A 151 9.11 -15.99 -1.81
N LEU A 152 7.92 -16.54 -2.01
CA LEU A 152 7.26 -17.40 -1.03
C LEU A 152 7.45 -18.84 -1.44
N TYR A 153 7.92 -19.69 -0.51
CA TYR A 153 8.05 -21.14 -0.68
C TYR A 153 7.40 -21.89 0.50
N PRO A 154 7.09 -23.20 0.38
CA PRO A 154 6.27 -23.89 1.37
C PRO A 154 6.91 -23.97 2.76
N TYR A 155 8.06 -24.65 2.89
CA TYR A 155 8.70 -24.95 4.18
C TYR A 155 10.22 -24.83 4.17
N LYS A 156 10.90 -25.09 3.05
CA LYS A 156 12.36 -24.92 2.88
C LYS A 156 12.71 -24.42 1.48
N GLN A 157 13.79 -23.71 1.38
CA GLN A 157 14.38 -23.30 0.12
C GLN A 157 15.15 -24.49 -0.48
N THR A 158 14.66 -25.00 -1.61
CA THR A 158 15.34 -26.05 -2.36
C THR A 158 16.34 -25.45 -3.35
N PRO A 159 17.32 -26.21 -3.85
CA PRO A 159 18.25 -25.71 -4.89
C PRO A 159 17.54 -25.18 -6.13
N TRP A 160 16.42 -25.80 -6.53
CA TRP A 160 15.61 -25.32 -7.64
C TRP A 160 14.98 -23.94 -7.35
N VAL A 161 14.38 -23.77 -6.18
CA VAL A 161 13.82 -22.47 -5.74
C VAL A 161 14.91 -21.38 -5.71
N GLU A 162 16.09 -21.72 -5.20
CA GLU A 162 17.24 -20.82 -5.14
C GLU A 162 17.67 -20.36 -6.55
N GLN A 163 17.83 -21.30 -7.50
CA GLN A 163 18.18 -20.99 -8.89
C GLN A 163 17.15 -20.09 -9.58
N VAL A 164 15.84 -20.34 -9.36
CA VAL A 164 14.76 -19.50 -9.92
C VAL A 164 14.80 -18.09 -9.34
N ILE A 165 15.04 -17.97 -8.03
CA ILE A 165 15.16 -16.65 -7.37
C ILE A 165 16.38 -15.90 -7.90
N GLU A 166 17.53 -16.52 -7.91
CA GLU A 166 18.79 -15.90 -8.39
C GLU A 166 18.66 -15.43 -9.84
N PHE A 167 18.19 -16.29 -10.74
CA PHE A 167 17.98 -15.94 -12.14
C PHE A 167 17.03 -14.71 -12.25
N THR A 168 15.94 -14.72 -11.49
CA THR A 168 14.97 -13.63 -11.50
C THR A 168 15.63 -12.32 -11.03
N LEU A 169 16.34 -12.36 -9.91
CA LEU A 169 16.98 -11.18 -9.32
C LEU A 169 18.08 -10.62 -10.23
N TYR A 170 18.97 -11.47 -10.76
CA TYR A 170 20.05 -11.03 -11.65
C TYR A 170 19.50 -10.37 -12.92
N LEU A 171 18.48 -10.98 -13.53
CA LEU A 171 17.86 -10.40 -14.74
C LEU A 171 17.22 -9.04 -14.43
N LEU A 172 16.48 -8.91 -13.32
CA LEU A 172 15.85 -7.64 -12.96
C LEU A 172 16.89 -6.55 -12.61
N TRP A 173 18.02 -6.90 -11.98
CA TRP A 173 19.14 -5.96 -11.77
C TRP A 173 19.77 -5.52 -13.08
N ASP A 174 19.98 -6.44 -14.03
CA ASP A 174 20.50 -6.14 -15.37
C ASP A 174 19.57 -5.20 -16.17
N LEU A 175 18.26 -5.24 -15.89
CA LEU A 175 17.29 -4.29 -16.44
C LEU A 175 17.37 -2.90 -15.77
N GLY A 176 18.24 -2.72 -14.78
CA GLY A 176 18.42 -1.47 -14.03
C GLY A 176 17.30 -1.18 -13.02
N LEU A 177 16.61 -2.22 -12.53
CA LEU A 177 15.63 -2.09 -11.48
C LEU A 177 16.31 -2.10 -10.11
N LYS A 178 15.84 -1.23 -9.22
CA LYS A 178 16.22 -1.27 -7.80
C LYS A 178 15.29 -2.22 -7.09
N LEU A 179 15.84 -3.27 -6.49
CA LEU A 179 15.06 -4.33 -5.86
C LEU A 179 15.28 -4.35 -4.35
N GLY A 180 14.16 -4.32 -3.60
CA GLY A 180 14.07 -4.88 -2.27
C GLY A 180 13.54 -6.33 -2.39
N HIS A 181 14.17 -7.31 -1.77
CA HIS A 181 13.67 -8.67 -1.85
C HIS A 181 13.85 -9.46 -0.55
N SER A 182 13.00 -10.46 -0.40
CA SER A 182 13.13 -11.48 0.64
C SER A 182 12.63 -12.83 0.10
N ALA A 183 13.24 -13.92 0.57
CA ALA A 183 12.78 -15.28 0.31
C ALA A 183 12.40 -15.90 1.65
N ARG A 184 11.16 -16.37 1.80
CA ARG A 184 10.64 -16.85 3.10
C ARG A 184 9.66 -17.99 2.93
N SER A 185 9.65 -18.89 3.91
CA SER A 185 8.55 -19.82 4.09
C SER A 185 7.33 -19.10 4.70
N ILE A 186 6.15 -19.74 4.60
CA ILE A 186 4.93 -19.22 5.24
C ILE A 186 5.13 -19.06 6.75
N ASP A 187 5.75 -20.05 7.41
CA ASP A 187 6.03 -19.98 8.85
C ASP A 187 6.95 -18.82 9.23
N GLU A 188 7.95 -18.56 8.39
CA GLU A 188 8.83 -17.41 8.56
C GLU A 188 8.11 -16.07 8.40
N CYS A 189 7.23 -15.97 7.41
CA CYS A 189 6.39 -14.79 7.22
C CYS A 189 5.54 -14.51 8.47
N MET A 190 4.88 -15.54 9.03
CA MET A 190 4.06 -15.39 10.23
C MET A 190 4.89 -15.01 11.45
N ARG A 191 6.04 -15.67 11.66
CA ARG A 191 6.94 -15.38 12.79
C ARG A 191 7.43 -13.93 12.75
N GLN A 192 7.88 -13.46 11.58
CA GLN A 192 8.42 -12.10 11.43
C GLN A 192 7.33 -11.05 11.48
N ALA A 193 6.16 -11.28 10.86
CA ALA A 193 5.03 -10.35 10.94
C ALA A 193 4.49 -10.19 12.36
N LYS A 194 4.67 -11.19 13.22
CA LYS A 194 4.30 -11.13 14.64
C LYS A 194 5.27 -10.27 15.46
N ALA A 195 6.55 -10.29 15.08
CA ALA A 195 7.62 -9.58 15.80
C ALA A 195 7.82 -8.13 15.33
N ASP A 196 7.51 -7.82 14.06
CA ASP A 196 7.79 -6.51 13.44
C ASP A 196 6.56 -5.98 12.71
N THR A 197 6.09 -4.80 13.13
CA THR A 197 4.93 -4.13 12.55
C THR A 197 5.19 -3.68 11.11
N THR A 198 6.43 -3.38 10.74
CA THR A 198 6.80 -3.02 9.36
C THR A 198 6.63 -4.22 8.44
N ILE A 199 7.10 -5.39 8.88
CA ILE A 199 6.93 -6.65 8.14
C ILE A 199 5.44 -7.03 8.08
N SER A 200 4.71 -6.87 9.19
CA SER A 200 3.26 -7.07 9.22
C SER A 200 2.55 -6.18 8.19
N THR A 201 2.95 -4.91 8.09
CA THR A 201 2.40 -3.98 7.09
C THR A 201 2.74 -4.42 5.66
N ALA A 202 3.96 -4.90 5.41
CA ALA A 202 4.33 -5.42 4.10
C ALA A 202 3.48 -6.65 3.71
N MET A 203 3.19 -7.54 4.68
CA MET A 203 2.28 -8.68 4.46
C MET A 203 0.83 -8.25 4.27
N LEU A 204 0.36 -7.20 4.96
CA LEU A 204 -0.96 -6.62 4.76
C LEU A 204 -1.17 -6.17 3.31
N GLU A 205 -0.14 -5.64 2.69
CA GLU A 205 -0.13 -5.12 1.32
C GLU A 205 0.32 -6.15 0.26
N ALA A 206 0.58 -7.39 0.68
CA ALA A 206 1.02 -8.43 -0.21
C ALA A 206 0.02 -8.69 -1.35
N ARG A 207 0.54 -8.70 -2.58
CA ARG A 207 -0.22 -8.93 -3.81
C ARG A 207 0.47 -10.00 -4.67
N PHE A 208 -0.29 -11.00 -5.07
CA PHE A 208 0.20 -12.07 -5.95
C PHE A 208 0.59 -11.51 -7.34
N ILE A 209 1.74 -11.95 -7.86
CA ILE A 209 2.17 -11.64 -9.22
C ILE A 209 2.09 -12.89 -10.10
N ILE A 210 2.80 -13.95 -9.74
CA ILE A 210 2.89 -15.19 -10.51
C ILE A 210 3.41 -16.34 -9.65
N GLY A 211 3.26 -17.56 -10.13
CA GLY A 211 3.73 -18.78 -9.50
C GLY A 211 2.60 -19.55 -8.83
N ASP A 212 2.83 -20.11 -7.67
CA ASP A 212 1.87 -20.94 -6.94
C ASP A 212 0.88 -20.09 -6.13
N ASP A 213 -0.35 -19.98 -6.64
CA ASP A 213 -1.41 -19.18 -6.04
C ASP A 213 -1.93 -19.79 -4.72
N ASP A 214 -1.89 -21.09 -4.56
CA ASP A 214 -2.33 -21.75 -3.32
C ASP A 214 -1.38 -21.42 -2.15
N LEU A 215 -0.07 -21.32 -2.40
CA LEU A 215 0.88 -20.81 -1.41
C LEU A 215 0.54 -19.38 -0.97
N TYR A 216 0.23 -18.54 -1.92
CA TYR A 216 -0.17 -17.16 -1.62
C TYR A 216 -1.46 -17.10 -0.82
N ARG A 217 -2.49 -17.88 -1.20
CA ARG A 217 -3.77 -17.95 -0.47
C ARG A 217 -3.58 -18.49 0.95
N GLU A 218 -2.76 -19.51 1.12
CA GLU A 218 -2.43 -20.07 2.42
C GLU A 218 -1.77 -19.02 3.32
N MET A 219 -0.75 -18.34 2.81
CA MET A 219 -0.08 -17.23 3.53
C MET A 219 -1.07 -16.15 3.93
N ARG A 220 -1.95 -15.70 3.01
CA ARG A 220 -2.98 -14.68 3.29
C ARG A 220 -3.97 -15.15 4.35
N GLY A 221 -4.44 -16.37 4.26
CA GLY A 221 -5.36 -16.97 5.23
C GLY A 221 -4.75 -17.06 6.62
N ARG A 222 -3.49 -17.51 6.72
CA ARG A 222 -2.76 -17.57 8.00
C ARG A 222 -2.49 -16.17 8.55
N TYR A 223 -2.10 -15.23 7.70
CA TYR A 223 -1.89 -13.83 8.12
C TYR A 223 -3.17 -13.25 8.75
N GLY A 224 -4.34 -13.46 8.13
CA GLY A 224 -5.62 -13.01 8.68
C GLY A 224 -5.94 -13.61 10.04
N ARG A 225 -5.73 -14.93 10.21
CA ARG A 225 -6.04 -15.64 11.47
C ARG A 225 -5.03 -15.39 12.58
N ASP A 226 -3.73 -15.46 12.25
CA ASP A 226 -2.66 -15.52 13.26
C ASP A 226 -2.12 -14.14 13.64
N ILE A 227 -2.28 -13.13 12.75
CA ILE A 227 -1.71 -11.80 12.91
C ILE A 227 -2.78 -10.71 13.07
N VAL A 228 -3.80 -10.71 12.20
CA VAL A 228 -4.79 -9.61 12.18
C VAL A 228 -5.86 -9.81 13.25
N ALA A 229 -6.36 -11.04 13.43
CA ALA A 229 -7.46 -11.31 14.34
C ALA A 229 -7.15 -10.86 15.77
N GLY A 230 -7.97 -9.98 16.31
CA GLY A 230 -7.90 -9.50 17.70
C GLY A 230 -6.80 -8.49 18.03
N ARG A 231 -5.96 -8.08 17.04
CA ARG A 231 -4.81 -7.18 17.27
C ARG A 231 -4.97 -5.78 16.68
N ALA A 232 -6.19 -5.38 16.33
CA ALA A 232 -6.42 -4.09 15.66
C ALA A 232 -5.94 -2.90 16.51
N ALA A 233 -6.23 -2.86 17.81
CA ALA A 233 -5.81 -1.77 18.69
C ALA A 233 -4.28 -1.64 18.76
N GLU A 234 -3.58 -2.78 18.96
CA GLU A 234 -2.10 -2.81 19.01
C GLU A 234 -1.48 -2.30 17.71
N PHE A 235 -2.04 -2.71 16.57
CA PHE A 235 -1.55 -2.27 15.26
C PHE A 235 -1.77 -0.78 15.03
N VAL A 236 -2.95 -0.26 15.40
CA VAL A 236 -3.27 1.17 15.29
C VAL A 236 -2.31 2.01 16.14
N ASP A 237 -2.14 1.65 17.42
CA ASP A 237 -1.22 2.36 18.32
C ASP A 237 0.20 2.37 17.77
N ALA A 238 0.69 1.23 17.27
CA ALA A 238 2.02 1.13 16.67
C ALA A 238 2.17 2.01 15.42
N LYS A 239 1.14 2.06 14.54
CA LYS A 239 1.16 2.89 13.33
C LYS A 239 1.08 4.37 13.61
N LEU A 240 0.34 4.78 14.62
CA LEU A 240 0.30 6.18 15.07
C LEU A 240 1.64 6.60 15.68
N ALA A 241 2.21 5.78 16.55
CA ALA A 241 3.53 6.04 17.12
C ALA A 241 4.63 6.15 16.04
N GLU A 242 4.61 5.27 15.01
CA GLU A 242 5.51 5.34 13.85
C GLU A 242 5.32 6.67 13.09
N SER A 243 4.06 7.09 12.90
CA SER A 243 3.73 8.34 12.23
C SER A 243 4.25 9.56 13.00
N ASP A 244 4.04 9.60 14.32
CA ASP A 244 4.50 10.69 15.17
C ASP A 244 6.03 10.80 15.20
N GLN A 245 6.74 9.66 15.31
CA GLN A 245 8.19 9.63 15.23
C GLN A 245 8.73 10.12 13.87
N ARG A 246 8.04 9.78 12.76
CA ARG A 246 8.39 10.28 11.43
C ARG A 246 8.19 11.79 11.34
N HIS A 247 7.05 12.29 11.80
CA HIS A 247 6.75 13.73 11.80
C HIS A 247 7.76 14.51 12.65
N ALA A 248 8.10 14.04 13.84
CA ALA A 248 9.09 14.67 14.70
C ALA A 248 10.45 14.81 14.01
N ARG A 249 10.89 13.78 13.27
CA ARG A 249 12.17 13.80 12.51
C ARG A 249 12.16 14.81 11.35
N LEU A 250 10.98 15.11 10.78
CA LEU A 250 10.83 15.98 9.61
C LEU A 250 10.33 17.40 9.97
N GLY A 251 10.37 17.78 11.25
CA GLY A 251 10.05 19.13 11.73
C GLY A 251 8.62 19.33 12.19
N ASP A 252 7.83 18.29 12.32
CA ASP A 252 6.44 18.23 12.87
C ASP A 252 5.46 19.31 12.39
N SER A 253 5.71 19.93 11.22
CA SER A 253 4.87 20.96 10.63
C SER A 253 4.31 20.52 9.28
N ARG A 254 3.04 20.86 9.02
CA ARG A 254 2.41 20.75 7.71
C ARG A 254 2.72 21.92 6.77
N TYR A 255 3.26 23.00 7.34
CA TYR A 255 3.51 24.26 6.65
C TYR A 255 4.99 24.49 6.38
N VAL A 256 5.74 23.39 6.16
CA VAL A 256 7.14 23.45 5.76
C VAL A 256 7.22 24.00 4.34
N VAL A 257 8.10 24.96 4.09
CA VAL A 257 8.24 25.66 2.81
C VAL A 257 8.73 24.72 1.70
N GLU A 258 9.58 23.76 2.05
CA GLU A 258 10.07 22.69 1.17
C GLU A 258 9.64 21.32 1.69
N PRO A 259 8.36 20.95 1.54
CA PRO A 259 7.83 19.75 2.15
C PRO A 259 8.32 18.47 1.45
N ASN A 260 8.44 17.39 2.25
CA ASN A 260 8.57 16.04 1.70
C ASN A 260 7.19 15.49 1.32
N VAL A 261 6.95 15.27 0.02
CA VAL A 261 5.64 14.88 -0.53
C VAL A 261 5.22 13.48 -0.05
N LYS A 262 6.18 12.61 0.22
CA LYS A 262 5.94 11.23 0.65
C LYS A 262 5.81 11.12 2.16
N ASP A 263 6.85 11.51 2.89
CA ASP A 263 6.99 11.20 4.32
C ASP A 263 6.69 12.39 5.25
N GLY A 264 6.54 13.60 4.69
CA GLY A 264 6.16 14.82 5.44
C GLY A 264 4.76 14.73 6.03
N LYS A 265 4.49 15.55 7.04
CA LYS A 265 3.19 15.63 7.71
C LYS A 265 2.09 16.08 6.74
N GLY A 266 1.08 15.24 6.55
CA GLY A 266 0.05 15.41 5.52
C GLY A 266 0.45 14.92 4.12
N GLY A 267 1.56 14.20 3.98
CA GLY A 267 2.03 13.59 2.73
C GLY A 267 1.40 12.22 2.46
N LEU A 268 1.89 11.56 1.40
CA LEU A 268 1.37 10.25 0.95
C LEU A 268 1.45 9.17 2.03
N ARG A 269 2.49 9.19 2.88
CA ARG A 269 2.65 8.19 3.94
C ARG A 269 1.53 8.25 4.97
N ASP A 270 0.98 9.41 5.24
CA ASP A 270 -0.16 9.55 6.15
C ASP A 270 -1.43 8.96 5.54
N LEU A 271 -1.67 9.16 4.23
CA LEU A 271 -2.75 8.47 3.53
C LEU A 271 -2.57 6.95 3.52
N HIS A 272 -1.33 6.45 3.33
CA HIS A 272 -1.05 5.02 3.44
C HIS A 272 -1.28 4.50 4.86
N THR A 273 -0.92 5.26 5.88
CA THR A 273 -1.19 4.90 7.29
C THR A 273 -2.69 4.73 7.52
N LEU A 274 -3.53 5.62 6.97
CA LEU A 274 -4.98 5.47 7.01
C LEU A 274 -5.46 4.20 6.31
N GLN A 275 -4.93 3.89 5.12
CA GLN A 275 -5.26 2.67 4.39
C GLN A 275 -4.85 1.42 5.17
N TRP A 276 -3.69 1.42 5.82
CA TRP A 276 -3.24 0.29 6.63
C TRP A 276 -4.12 0.07 7.85
N ILE A 277 -4.47 1.15 8.55
CA ILE A 277 -5.39 1.10 9.69
C ILE A 277 -6.76 0.56 9.23
N ALA A 278 -7.28 1.08 8.11
CA ALA A 278 -8.55 0.62 7.55
C ALA A 278 -8.52 -0.86 7.18
N LYS A 279 -7.51 -1.29 6.43
CA LYS A 279 -7.36 -2.70 6.03
C LYS A 279 -7.20 -3.63 7.22
N PHE A 280 -6.41 -3.25 8.20
CA PHE A 280 -6.13 -4.10 9.37
C PHE A 280 -7.31 -4.15 10.35
N ALA A 281 -7.87 -3.00 10.72
CA ALA A 281 -8.91 -2.91 11.74
C ALA A 281 -10.29 -3.36 11.21
N TYR A 282 -10.61 -2.97 9.98
CA TYR A 282 -11.93 -3.24 9.39
C TYR A 282 -11.91 -4.36 8.36
N GLN A 283 -10.75 -4.90 8.01
CA GLN A 283 -10.58 -5.96 7.00
C GLN A 283 -11.29 -5.62 5.68
N VAL A 284 -11.05 -4.41 5.19
CA VAL A 284 -11.59 -3.87 3.94
C VAL A 284 -10.49 -3.69 2.91
N GLU A 285 -10.85 -3.77 1.64
CA GLU A 285 -9.88 -3.63 0.54
C GLU A 285 -9.62 -2.17 0.16
N ASP A 286 -10.64 -1.31 0.28
CA ASP A 286 -10.57 0.09 -0.14
C ASP A 286 -11.42 1.02 0.74
N MET A 287 -11.31 2.33 0.47
CA MET A 287 -12.06 3.36 1.18
C MET A 287 -13.58 3.31 0.90
N ALA A 288 -14.00 2.77 -0.25
CA ALA A 288 -15.42 2.65 -0.57
C ALA A 288 -16.11 1.63 0.35
N ALA A 289 -15.41 0.56 0.72
CA ALA A 289 -15.91 -0.42 1.68
C ALA A 289 -16.06 0.17 3.10
N LEU A 290 -15.24 1.17 3.49
CA LEU A 290 -15.44 1.90 4.76
C LEU A 290 -16.70 2.76 4.71
N VAL A 291 -16.99 3.38 3.57
CA VAL A 291 -18.24 4.15 3.38
C VAL A 291 -19.45 3.22 3.48
N ALA A 292 -19.39 2.05 2.84
CA ALA A 292 -20.48 1.07 2.91
C ALA A 292 -20.74 0.54 4.33
N ARG A 293 -19.71 0.59 5.21
CA ARG A 293 -19.83 0.23 6.64
C ARG A 293 -20.19 1.41 7.56
N GLY A 294 -20.33 2.61 7.01
CA GLY A 294 -20.63 3.82 7.80
C GLY A 294 -19.48 4.32 8.67
N VAL A 295 -18.25 3.86 8.39
CA VAL A 295 -17.03 4.31 9.11
C VAL A 295 -16.54 5.66 8.57
N LEU A 296 -16.69 5.88 7.27
CA LEU A 296 -16.40 7.16 6.61
C LEU A 296 -17.64 7.69 5.91
N ASP A 297 -17.79 9.02 5.94
CA ASP A 297 -18.78 9.71 5.13
C ASP A 297 -18.36 9.72 3.64
N PRO A 298 -19.30 9.67 2.68
CA PRO A 298 -18.98 9.78 1.25
C PRO A 298 -18.17 11.03 0.87
N SER A 299 -18.32 12.14 1.60
CA SER A 299 -17.53 13.36 1.37
C SER A 299 -16.07 13.19 1.81
N GLU A 300 -15.83 12.46 2.90
CA GLU A 300 -14.50 12.14 3.41
C GLU A 300 -13.76 11.21 2.45
N ALA A 301 -14.43 10.21 1.91
CA ALA A 301 -13.86 9.33 0.89
C ALA A 301 -13.49 10.11 -0.39
N ARG A 302 -14.31 11.10 -0.80
CA ARG A 302 -13.97 11.99 -1.92
C ARG A 302 -12.77 12.90 -1.61
N ARG A 303 -12.68 13.43 -0.38
CA ARG A 303 -11.51 14.22 0.07
C ARG A 303 -10.24 13.37 0.05
N PHE A 304 -10.30 12.13 0.55
CA PHE A 304 -9.21 11.18 0.50
C PHE A 304 -8.73 10.95 -0.95
N ALA A 305 -9.65 10.61 -1.86
CA ALA A 305 -9.30 10.37 -3.27
C ALA A 305 -8.73 11.61 -3.97
N LYS A 306 -9.23 12.81 -3.63
CA LYS A 306 -8.70 14.08 -4.15
C LYS A 306 -7.28 14.35 -3.64
N ALA A 307 -7.05 14.18 -2.34
CA ALA A 307 -5.73 14.35 -1.73
C ALA A 307 -4.71 13.35 -2.31
N GLN A 308 -5.07 12.07 -2.41
CA GLN A 308 -4.24 11.04 -3.00
C GLN A 308 -3.84 11.38 -4.44
N ARG A 309 -4.80 11.81 -5.27
CA ARG A 309 -4.55 12.19 -6.67
C ARG A 309 -3.59 13.38 -6.76
N HIS A 310 -3.82 14.42 -5.96
CA HIS A 310 -2.97 15.62 -5.96
C HIS A 310 -1.53 15.30 -5.54
N LEU A 311 -1.35 14.55 -4.45
CA LEU A 311 -0.03 14.17 -3.96
C LEU A 311 0.70 13.22 -4.92
N TRP A 312 0.00 12.26 -5.55
CA TRP A 312 0.61 11.40 -6.58
C TRP A 312 1.02 12.19 -7.82
N SER A 313 0.20 13.14 -8.29
CA SER A 313 0.56 13.97 -9.43
C SER A 313 1.77 14.84 -9.13
N THR A 314 1.80 15.49 -7.96
CA THR A 314 2.96 16.27 -7.51
C THR A 314 4.23 15.41 -7.46
N ARG A 315 4.17 14.22 -6.86
CA ARG A 315 5.31 13.33 -6.73
C ARG A 315 5.80 12.80 -8.08
N CYS A 316 4.90 12.44 -9.00
CA CYS A 316 5.27 12.01 -10.34
C CYS A 316 5.95 13.13 -11.15
N HIS A 317 5.44 14.36 -11.08
CA HIS A 317 6.10 15.51 -11.71
C HIS A 317 7.48 15.75 -11.12
N LEU A 318 7.62 15.69 -9.80
CA LEU A 318 8.91 15.84 -9.13
C LEU A 318 9.93 14.80 -9.62
N HIS A 319 9.54 13.53 -9.64
CA HIS A 319 10.39 12.44 -10.12
C HIS A 319 10.79 12.60 -11.59
N TYR A 320 9.84 12.97 -12.47
CA TYR A 320 10.15 13.17 -13.89
C TYR A 320 10.95 14.43 -14.17
N LEU A 321 10.83 15.46 -13.33
CA LEU A 321 11.60 16.68 -13.46
C LEU A 321 13.06 16.46 -13.06
N VAL A 322 13.27 15.82 -11.91
CA VAL A 322 14.61 15.60 -11.35
C VAL A 322 15.31 14.38 -11.97
N GLY A 323 14.55 13.45 -12.58
CA GLY A 323 15.11 12.24 -13.21
C GLY A 323 15.52 11.15 -12.22
N ARG A 324 15.10 11.24 -10.97
CA ARG A 324 15.35 10.25 -9.91
C ARG A 324 14.20 10.24 -8.89
N ALA A 325 14.24 9.28 -7.95
CA ALA A 325 13.36 9.30 -6.78
C ALA A 325 13.74 10.47 -5.87
N GLU A 326 13.01 11.59 -5.97
CA GLU A 326 13.16 12.77 -5.14
C GLU A 326 11.82 13.02 -4.43
N GLU A 327 11.89 13.29 -3.13
CA GLU A 327 10.68 13.41 -2.32
C GLU A 327 10.51 14.84 -1.75
N ARG A 328 11.56 15.67 -1.82
CA ARG A 328 11.54 17.04 -1.30
C ARG A 328 11.17 18.04 -2.39
N LEU A 329 10.12 18.79 -2.14
CA LEU A 329 9.62 19.84 -3.04
C LEU A 329 10.40 21.13 -2.76
N THR A 330 11.65 21.19 -3.25
CA THR A 330 12.56 22.32 -3.05
C THR A 330 12.12 23.55 -3.85
N PHE A 331 12.55 24.75 -3.45
CA PHE A 331 12.14 26.03 -4.09
C PHE A 331 12.40 26.06 -5.61
N ASP A 332 13.54 25.52 -6.03
CA ASP A 332 13.96 25.49 -7.43
C ASP A 332 13.03 24.68 -8.34
N VAL A 333 12.31 23.69 -7.80
CA VAL A 333 11.39 22.84 -8.58
C VAL A 333 9.92 23.27 -8.46
N GLN A 334 9.54 24.03 -7.43
CA GLN A 334 8.14 24.38 -7.16
C GLN A 334 7.46 25.14 -8.32
N ALA A 335 8.14 26.11 -8.90
CA ALA A 335 7.58 26.92 -9.99
C ALA A 335 7.33 26.07 -11.26
N GLU A 336 8.27 25.21 -11.63
CA GLU A 336 8.14 24.33 -12.78
C GLU A 336 7.04 23.27 -12.55
N ILE A 337 6.94 22.70 -11.34
CA ILE A 337 5.88 21.74 -11.00
C ILE A 337 4.51 22.44 -11.03
N ALA A 338 4.39 23.67 -10.51
CA ALA A 338 3.17 24.44 -10.58
C ALA A 338 2.70 24.61 -12.03
N ALA A 339 3.61 24.99 -12.93
CA ALA A 339 3.31 25.16 -14.35
C ALA A 339 2.86 23.83 -15.00
N ARG A 340 3.58 22.73 -14.76
CA ARG A 340 3.23 21.39 -15.27
C ARG A 340 1.88 20.88 -14.76
N MET A 341 1.51 21.25 -13.55
CA MET A 341 0.20 20.92 -12.97
C MET A 341 -0.91 21.88 -13.39
N GLY A 342 -0.64 22.83 -14.31
CA GLY A 342 -1.63 23.73 -14.90
C GLY A 342 -2.00 24.93 -14.02
N TYR A 343 -1.18 25.29 -13.02
CA TYR A 343 -1.39 26.53 -12.28
C TYR A 343 -0.91 27.72 -13.10
N THR A 344 -1.69 28.78 -13.08
CA THR A 344 -1.43 30.04 -13.79
C THR A 344 -1.44 31.21 -12.81
N ASP A 345 -0.78 32.31 -13.17
CA ASP A 345 -0.84 33.54 -12.40
C ASP A 345 -2.25 34.13 -12.43
N HIS A 346 -2.67 34.71 -11.32
CA HIS A 346 -3.88 35.53 -11.20
C HIS A 346 -3.52 36.86 -10.59
N ALA A 347 -4.41 37.85 -10.71
CA ALA A 347 -4.20 39.17 -10.13
C ALA A 347 -3.81 39.07 -8.64
N GLY A 348 -2.58 39.46 -8.33
CA GLY A 348 -2.05 39.50 -6.97
C GLY A 348 -1.53 38.17 -6.40
N THR A 349 -1.51 37.06 -7.19
CA THR A 349 -1.04 35.77 -6.68
C THR A 349 -0.34 34.96 -7.78
N ALA A 350 0.92 34.58 -7.56
CA ALA A 350 1.69 33.80 -8.52
C ALA A 350 1.20 32.32 -8.59
N ALA A 351 1.44 31.67 -9.73
CA ALA A 351 1.11 30.26 -9.95
C ALA A 351 1.69 29.34 -8.87
N VAL A 352 2.94 29.59 -8.48
CA VAL A 352 3.63 28.82 -7.43
C VAL A 352 2.98 29.00 -6.06
N GLU A 353 2.53 30.18 -5.71
CA GLU A 353 1.83 30.45 -4.44
C GLU A 353 0.48 29.72 -4.39
N ARG A 354 -0.27 29.73 -5.50
CA ARG A 354 -1.53 29.00 -5.64
C ARG A 354 -1.33 27.49 -5.54
N PHE A 355 -0.28 26.96 -6.16
CA PHE A 355 0.11 25.56 -6.05
C PHE A 355 0.46 25.20 -4.61
N MET A 356 1.34 25.94 -3.96
CA MET A 356 1.76 25.68 -2.58
C MET A 356 0.60 25.83 -1.59
N LYS A 357 -0.28 26.83 -1.78
CA LYS A 357 -1.52 26.94 -1.00
C LYS A 357 -2.40 25.69 -1.15
N HIS A 358 -2.59 25.17 -2.36
CA HIS A 358 -3.36 23.96 -2.59
C HIS A 358 -2.68 22.73 -1.96
N TYR A 359 -1.34 22.65 -2.05
CA TYR A 359 -0.57 21.60 -1.40
C TYR A 359 -0.79 21.59 0.12
N HIS A 360 -0.67 22.73 0.79
CA HIS A 360 -0.86 22.84 2.23
C HIS A 360 -2.31 22.58 2.67
N LEU A 361 -3.29 22.99 1.89
CA LEU A 361 -4.70 22.64 2.12
C LEU A 361 -4.91 21.13 2.00
N THR A 362 -4.29 20.48 1.02
CA THR A 362 -4.31 19.02 0.87
C THR A 362 -3.67 18.34 2.07
N ALA A 363 -2.52 18.81 2.55
CA ALA A 363 -1.85 18.28 3.72
C ALA A 363 -2.70 18.43 5.01
N LYS A 364 -3.46 19.53 5.11
CA LYS A 364 -4.44 19.73 6.19
C LYS A 364 -5.57 18.70 6.09
N ASP A 365 -6.16 18.53 4.90
CA ASP A 365 -7.23 17.54 4.68
C ASP A 365 -6.80 16.13 5.06
N VAL A 366 -5.58 15.72 4.70
CA VAL A 366 -5.01 14.41 5.10
C VAL A 366 -4.95 14.28 6.62
N GLY A 367 -4.49 15.32 7.32
CA GLY A 367 -4.43 15.30 8.78
C GLY A 367 -5.80 15.22 9.46
N ASP A 368 -6.80 15.89 8.90
CA ASP A 368 -8.17 15.84 9.42
C ASP A 368 -8.79 14.44 9.21
N LEU A 369 -8.59 13.83 8.04
CA LEU A 369 -9.01 12.46 7.75
C LEU A 369 -8.33 11.44 8.69
N THR A 370 -7.05 11.62 8.99
CA THR A 370 -6.34 10.77 9.95
C THR A 370 -7.01 10.81 11.32
N ARG A 371 -7.31 11.99 11.81
CA ARG A 371 -7.96 12.17 13.11
C ARG A 371 -9.35 11.55 13.16
N ILE A 372 -10.16 11.69 12.10
CA ILE A 372 -11.51 11.12 12.01
C ILE A 372 -11.45 9.59 12.06
N LEU A 373 -10.62 8.96 11.24
CA LEU A 373 -10.53 7.49 11.23
C LEU A 373 -10.00 6.95 12.55
N CYS A 374 -9.00 7.59 13.15
CA CYS A 374 -8.47 7.18 14.46
C CYS A 374 -9.56 7.26 15.56
N ALA A 375 -10.35 8.33 15.58
CA ALA A 375 -11.45 8.48 16.51
C ALA A 375 -12.54 7.39 16.32
N ALA A 376 -12.86 7.03 15.07
CA ALA A 376 -13.79 5.95 14.75
C ALA A 376 -13.27 4.60 15.29
N VAL A 377 -12.01 4.27 15.02
CA VAL A 377 -11.38 3.03 15.51
C VAL A 377 -11.34 2.99 17.04
N GLU A 378 -10.95 4.08 17.70
CA GLU A 378 -10.94 4.17 19.16
C GLU A 378 -12.34 3.95 19.76
N SER A 379 -13.39 4.56 19.18
CA SER A 379 -14.77 4.44 19.66
C SER A 379 -15.29 3.01 19.60
N GLU A 380 -14.99 2.26 18.54
CA GLU A 380 -15.38 0.86 18.40
C GLU A 380 -14.63 -0.06 19.36
N HIS A 381 -13.34 0.21 19.62
CA HIS A 381 -12.55 -0.61 20.52
C HIS A 381 -12.85 -0.35 21.99
N ARG A 382 -13.29 0.86 22.37
CA ARG A 382 -13.78 1.18 23.74
C ARG A 382 -15.12 0.52 24.05
N ARG A 383 -15.97 0.29 23.05
CA ARG A 383 -17.25 -0.43 23.23
C ARG A 383 -17.09 -1.93 23.50
N ARG A 384 -15.89 -2.50 23.36
CA ARG A 384 -15.56 -3.86 23.82
C ARG A 384 -15.01 -3.78 25.24
N PRO A 385 -15.77 -4.15 26.30
CA PRO A 385 -15.26 -4.09 27.66
C PRO A 385 -14.05 -5.04 27.78
N ARG A 386 -12.85 -4.50 27.83
CA ARG A 386 -11.74 -5.20 28.48
C ARG A 386 -12.18 -5.32 29.94
N LEU A 387 -12.40 -6.53 30.45
CA LEU A 387 -12.45 -6.82 31.86
C LEU A 387 -11.15 -6.34 32.52
N ARG A 388 -11.06 -5.07 32.80
CA ARG A 388 -10.10 -4.52 33.76
C ARG A 388 -10.64 -4.80 35.15
N PHE A 389 -10.38 -5.99 35.65
CA PHE A 389 -10.28 -6.18 37.08
C PHE A 389 -9.16 -5.25 37.59
N PHE A 390 -9.44 -4.48 38.61
CA PHE A 390 -8.58 -3.51 39.29
C PHE A 390 -8.42 -2.13 38.58
N THR A 391 -9.35 -1.23 38.91
CA THR A 391 -9.07 0.06 39.55
C THR A 391 -10.35 0.67 40.08
N MET A 392 -10.86 0.17 41.19
CA MET A 392 -11.59 0.99 42.14
C MET A 392 -10.55 1.85 42.86
N LEU A 393 -10.54 3.11 42.58
CA LEU A 393 -10.10 4.30 43.31
C LEU A 393 -9.48 5.32 42.33
N GLY A 394 -10.35 6.08 41.68
CA GLY A 394 -9.91 7.23 40.88
C GLY A 394 -11.01 8.28 40.91
N ARG A 395 -10.78 9.33 41.69
CA ARG A 395 -11.62 10.52 41.79
C ARG A 395 -12.13 10.99 40.46
N ASN A 396 -13.48 11.12 40.33
CA ASN A 396 -14.08 11.96 39.29
C ASN A 396 -13.46 13.36 39.39
N ARG A 397 -12.75 13.76 38.39
CA ARG A 397 -12.36 15.16 38.18
C ARG A 397 -13.32 15.71 37.13
N ASP A 398 -14.24 16.52 37.56
CA ASP A 398 -15.04 17.37 36.69
C ASP A 398 -14.29 18.70 36.50
N LEU A 399 -14.11 19.11 35.27
CA LEU A 399 -13.60 20.43 34.92
C LEU A 399 -14.81 21.26 34.44
N GLU A 400 -15.22 22.23 35.27
CA GLU A 400 -16.30 23.19 34.96
C GLU A 400 -17.64 22.55 34.53
N GLY A 401 -18.00 21.36 35.11
CA GLY A 401 -19.29 20.71 34.83
C GLY A 401 -19.27 19.73 33.66
N PHE A 402 -18.09 19.49 33.03
CA PHE A 402 -17.92 18.46 32.00
C PHE A 402 -17.20 17.25 32.57
N PRO A 403 -17.74 16.04 32.41
CA PRO A 403 -17.04 14.84 32.85
C PRO A 403 -15.77 14.60 32.02
N LEU A 404 -14.66 14.30 32.70
CA LEU A 404 -13.39 13.93 32.09
C LEU A 404 -13.30 12.42 31.91
N ASP A 405 -13.18 11.97 30.68
CA ASP A 405 -12.82 10.59 30.34
C ASP A 405 -11.33 10.52 29.99
N GLY A 406 -10.49 10.22 30.96
CA GLY A 406 -9.03 10.34 30.87
C GLY A 406 -8.62 11.82 30.83
N ASP A 407 -7.90 12.24 29.79
CA ASP A 407 -7.48 13.63 29.54
C ASP A 407 -8.39 14.38 28.55
N ARG A 408 -9.59 13.88 28.26
CA ARG A 408 -10.54 14.48 27.30
C ARG A 408 -11.85 14.86 27.97
N LEU A 409 -12.40 16.03 27.59
CA LEU A 409 -13.76 16.44 27.92
C LEU A 409 -14.75 15.59 27.12
N SER A 410 -15.71 14.93 27.80
CA SER A 410 -16.84 14.27 27.15
C SER A 410 -18.10 15.12 27.27
N ILE A 411 -18.94 15.14 26.23
CA ILE A 411 -20.27 15.73 26.27
C ILE A 411 -21.20 14.57 26.64
N ALA A 412 -21.89 14.69 27.77
CA ALA A 412 -22.93 13.73 28.14
C ALA A 412 -24.07 13.82 27.12
N ASP A 413 -24.63 12.66 26.72
CA ASP A 413 -25.64 12.55 25.66
C ASP A 413 -26.78 13.58 25.82
N GLY A 414 -26.92 14.38 24.84
CA GLY A 414 -28.05 15.04 24.22
C GLY A 414 -29.23 15.48 25.05
N ASP A 415 -29.10 16.34 26.09
CA ASP A 415 -30.21 17.14 26.61
C ASP A 415 -29.70 18.43 27.29
N SER A 416 -28.93 19.23 26.59
CA SER A 416 -28.77 20.66 26.96
C SER A 416 -28.02 21.44 25.87
N LEU A 417 -28.75 21.85 24.87
CA LEU A 417 -28.52 23.08 24.10
C LEU A 417 -29.85 23.76 23.87
#